data_67d365bd4931edcb23a405eaf6a89d3e
#
_entry.id   67d365bd4931edcb23a405eaf6a89d3e
#
_cell.length_a   1.000
_cell.length_b   1.000
_cell.length_c   1.000
_cell.angle_alpha   90.00
_cell.angle_beta   90.00
_cell.angle_gamma   90.00
#
_symmetry.space_group_name_H-M   'P 1'
#
loop_
_entity.id
_entity.type
_entity.pdbx_description
1 polymer ?
#
loop_
_entity_poly.entity_id
_entity_poly.type
_entity_poly.pdbx_seq_one_letter_code
_entity_poly.pdbx_strand_id
1 'polypeptide(L)'
;MIKKIITLAICLFTSTGFMFGQKFLSQNHAMKRVKTTEKYILLPVEEHEGIAHIRVIKDNQVVKEFNCKLSVNKTDYTVPLDVSEFGGDVLLDIQLTGDKRTTGLIENFACWKDFKETSKFDTTNREKFRPIYHHTPAYGWMNDPNGMFYKDGVWHLYYQYNPFGSQWENMNWAHSTSTDLMHWTHQGEAIQPDALGTIFSGSCVVDKDNTAGFGKDAVIAFYTSAGAAQTQSIAYSTDNGKTFKKYVDNPIITSDVPDFRDPNVFWHEDTKQWILILAAGQQMNIYSSKNLKDWKYESNFGEGYGNHGGVWECPDLLKVGDKWVLICNINPGGPFGGSATQYFVGTFDGHKFTCASKPEVTKWMDYGKDHYATVSFSNAPDGRIVVLPWMSNWQYANQVPTQQFRSANGLPREMGLFNYNGEDYVTIKPSPEVFAAFEQKPSGRLQAAAYLEVTNIKNNASIVLGNDKGEKVTMVYDGKAGTFSMDRNESGLSDFNNDFKAKTVAPTYGAVKALNIFVDRSSIEAFDADGKLSMTNLVFPTKPYDNVIAKGCKVKIHALKK
;
A
#
# COMPACT_ATOMS: atom_id res chain seq x y z
N MET A 1 -1.49 22.81 29.40
CA MET A 1 -1.18 23.90 28.44
C MET A 1 0.25 24.39 28.70
N ILE A 2 1.24 23.76 28.08
CA ILE A 2 2.62 24.28 28.07
C ILE A 2 3.08 24.21 26.62
N LYS A 3 2.99 25.34 25.93
CA LYS A 3 3.65 25.55 24.63
C LYS A 3 5.15 25.49 24.89
N LYS A 4 5.80 24.41 24.50
CA LYS A 4 7.25 24.40 24.36
C LYS A 4 7.61 25.26 23.13
N ILE A 5 7.90 26.51 23.39
CA ILE A 5 8.57 27.38 22.43
C ILE A 5 10.00 26.87 22.35
N ILE A 6 10.34 26.15 21.28
CA ILE A 6 11.75 25.88 20.95
C ILE A 6 12.28 27.19 20.39
N THR A 7 12.92 27.96 21.25
CA THR A 7 13.67 29.15 20.83
C THR A 7 14.94 28.65 20.15
N LEU A 8 14.88 28.56 18.82
CA LEU A 8 16.07 28.37 18.01
C LEU A 8 16.89 29.67 18.10
N ALA A 9 18.08 29.62 18.67
CA ALA A 9 18.99 30.74 18.69
C ALA A 9 19.45 31.00 17.25
N ILE A 10 18.72 31.90 16.56
CA ILE A 10 19.11 32.41 15.26
C ILE A 10 20.14 33.49 15.51
N CYS A 11 21.43 33.19 15.28
CA CYS A 11 22.45 34.24 15.19
C CYS A 11 22.06 35.22 14.10
N LEU A 12 21.84 36.47 14.46
CA LEU A 12 21.66 37.58 13.53
C LEU A 12 22.89 37.67 12.62
N PHE A 13 22.76 37.29 11.37
CA PHE A 13 23.74 37.55 10.34
C PHE A 13 23.41 38.89 9.64
N THR A 14 24.30 39.84 9.78
CA THR A 14 24.30 41.09 9.05
C THR A 14 24.28 40.86 7.54
N SER A 15 23.44 41.62 6.85
CA SER A 15 23.16 41.59 5.43
C SER A 15 24.41 41.97 4.59
N THR A 16 25.18 41.00 4.20
CA THR A 16 26.09 41.10 3.05
C THR A 16 25.67 40.08 2.02
N GLY A 17 25.33 40.54 0.84
CA GLY A 17 24.80 39.93 -0.36
C GLY A 17 24.93 38.41 -0.47
N PHE A 18 23.84 37.69 -0.27
CA PHE A 18 23.73 36.29 -0.64
C PHE A 18 23.46 36.17 -2.14
N MET A 19 24.52 36.05 -2.92
CA MET A 19 24.44 35.48 -4.25
C MET A 19 24.05 33.98 -4.13
N PHE A 20 23.17 33.52 -5.00
CA PHE A 20 22.71 32.16 -5.22
C PHE A 20 23.76 31.07 -4.89
N GLY A 21 23.71 30.45 -3.68
CA GLY A 21 24.69 29.46 -3.30
C GLY A 21 24.27 28.65 -2.08
N GLN A 22 24.79 27.43 -1.99
CA GLN A 22 24.78 26.65 -0.76
C GLN A 22 25.84 27.19 0.22
N LYS A 23 25.53 27.10 1.51
CA LYS A 23 26.48 27.39 2.60
C LYS A 23 26.67 26.11 3.42
N PHE A 24 27.91 25.71 3.58
CA PHE A 24 28.28 24.58 4.43
C PHE A 24 28.58 25.09 5.84
N LEU A 25 27.84 24.57 6.82
CA LEU A 25 27.97 24.94 8.24
C LEU A 25 28.87 23.97 8.98
N SER A 26 28.85 22.70 8.57
CA SER A 26 29.73 21.63 9.07
C SER A 26 29.79 20.50 8.02
N GLN A 27 30.47 19.40 8.34
CA GLN A 27 30.56 18.21 7.47
C GLN A 27 29.24 17.44 7.31
N ASN A 28 28.23 17.79 8.09
CA ASN A 28 26.92 17.16 8.02
C ASN A 28 25.75 18.16 7.97
N HIS A 29 26.04 19.45 7.75
CA HIS A 29 25.01 20.48 7.77
C HIS A 29 25.26 21.52 6.67
N ALA A 30 24.30 21.70 5.81
CA ALA A 30 24.30 22.68 4.74
C ALA A 30 22.99 23.45 4.68
N MET A 31 23.06 24.68 4.18
CA MET A 31 21.90 25.49 3.82
C MET A 31 21.96 25.83 2.34
N LYS A 32 20.82 25.68 1.65
CA LYS A 32 20.67 26.05 0.24
C LYS A 32 19.47 26.96 0.08
N ARG A 33 19.72 28.22 -0.35
CA ARG A 33 18.63 29.11 -0.75
C ARG A 33 18.19 28.78 -2.16
N VAL A 34 16.89 28.70 -2.36
CA VAL A 34 16.24 28.55 -3.64
C VAL A 34 15.34 29.76 -3.85
N LYS A 35 15.50 30.40 -5.02
CA LYS A 35 14.62 31.49 -5.45
C LYS A 35 14.27 31.26 -6.92
N THR A 36 13.07 30.76 -7.17
CA THR A 36 12.64 30.34 -8.50
C THR A 36 11.20 30.72 -8.77
N THR A 37 10.86 30.85 -10.04
CA THR A 37 9.48 30.92 -10.54
C THR A 37 8.99 29.57 -11.02
N GLU A 38 9.86 28.56 -11.03
CA GLU A 38 9.53 27.20 -11.39
C GLU A 38 8.73 26.52 -10.28
N LYS A 39 7.91 25.53 -10.64
CA LYS A 39 7.06 24.83 -9.69
C LYS A 39 7.85 23.94 -8.73
N TYR A 40 8.86 23.24 -9.27
CA TYR A 40 9.56 22.20 -8.55
C TYR A 40 11.07 22.45 -8.45
N ILE A 41 11.62 21.98 -7.34
CA ILE A 41 13.03 21.63 -7.22
C ILE A 41 13.14 20.12 -7.33
N LEU A 42 13.95 19.60 -8.23
CA LEU A 42 14.29 18.19 -8.30
C LEU A 42 15.39 17.89 -7.28
N LEU A 43 15.07 17.05 -6.31
CA LEU A 43 16.01 16.56 -5.32
C LEU A 43 16.73 15.32 -5.89
N PRO A 44 18.06 15.33 -6.00
CA PRO A 44 18.83 14.20 -6.52
C PRO A 44 19.01 13.15 -5.44
N VAL A 45 18.61 11.90 -5.74
CA VAL A 45 18.61 10.77 -4.81
C VAL A 45 19.67 9.74 -5.20
N GLU A 46 20.41 9.25 -4.20
CA GLU A 46 21.25 8.05 -4.27
C GLU A 46 20.69 7.02 -3.29
N GLU A 47 20.11 5.95 -3.81
CA GLU A 47 19.20 5.08 -3.05
C GLU A 47 19.85 4.37 -1.86
N HIS A 48 21.14 4.11 -1.93
CA HIS A 48 21.87 3.39 -0.88
C HIS A 48 22.62 4.31 0.10
N GLU A 49 22.49 5.62 -0.08
CA GLU A 49 23.09 6.58 0.83
C GLU A 49 22.29 6.80 2.13
N GLY A 50 22.92 7.49 3.08
CA GLY A 50 22.30 7.88 4.34
C GLY A 50 21.23 8.96 4.15
N ILE A 51 20.38 9.07 5.15
CA ILE A 51 19.28 10.04 5.17
C ILE A 51 19.83 11.46 5.39
N ALA A 52 19.34 12.41 4.60
CA ALA A 52 19.38 13.83 4.89
C ALA A 52 18.01 14.28 5.41
N HIS A 53 17.94 14.84 6.62
CA HIS A 53 16.77 15.52 7.12
C HIS A 53 16.71 16.93 6.53
N ILE A 54 15.63 17.26 5.84
CA ILE A 54 15.47 18.52 5.11
C ILE A 54 14.31 19.30 5.72
N ARG A 55 14.57 20.54 6.11
CA ARG A 55 13.54 21.50 6.52
C ARG A 55 13.44 22.60 5.46
N VAL A 56 12.24 22.82 4.98
CA VAL A 56 11.90 23.93 4.10
C VAL A 56 11.51 25.12 4.98
N ILE A 57 12.26 26.20 4.91
CA ILE A 57 12.06 27.39 5.73
C ILE A 57 11.58 28.53 4.85
N LYS A 58 10.44 29.11 5.22
CA LYS A 58 9.85 30.32 4.63
C LYS A 58 9.56 31.32 5.73
N ASP A 59 9.98 32.57 5.54
CA ASP A 59 9.77 33.67 6.49
C ASP A 59 10.14 33.31 7.94
N ASN A 60 11.28 32.64 8.11
CA ASN A 60 11.81 32.10 9.39
C ASN A 60 10.93 31.03 10.07
N GLN A 61 10.02 30.41 9.35
CA GLN A 61 9.21 29.30 9.84
C GLN A 61 9.50 28.04 9.03
N VAL A 62 9.57 26.88 9.69
CA VAL A 62 9.60 25.59 9.03
C VAL A 62 8.19 25.32 8.49
N VAL A 63 8.07 25.26 7.16
CA VAL A 63 6.79 25.04 6.47
C VAL A 63 6.62 23.61 5.98
N LYS A 64 7.70 22.87 5.82
CA LYS A 64 7.70 21.44 5.51
C LYS A 64 9.00 20.82 6.02
N GLU A 65 8.93 19.57 6.47
CA GLU A 65 10.11 18.77 6.82
C GLU A 65 9.95 17.34 6.36
N PHE A 66 11.03 16.73 5.92
CA PHE A 66 11.05 15.36 5.39
C PHE A 66 12.47 14.81 5.33
N ASN A 67 12.58 13.51 5.12
CA ASN A 67 13.83 12.81 4.89
C ASN A 67 14.03 12.53 3.39
N CYS A 68 15.26 12.67 2.91
CA CYS A 68 15.63 12.34 1.54
C CYS A 68 17.06 11.79 1.51
N LYS A 69 17.33 10.79 0.69
CA LYS A 69 18.66 10.24 0.49
C LYS A 69 19.40 11.03 -0.59
N LEU A 70 19.85 12.24 -0.25
CA LEU A 70 20.54 13.10 -1.21
C LEU A 70 21.83 12.46 -1.70
N SER A 71 22.09 12.59 -3.02
CA SER A 71 23.21 11.95 -3.68
C SER A 71 24.56 12.50 -3.21
N VAL A 72 25.47 11.59 -2.89
CA VAL A 72 26.86 11.84 -2.47
C VAL A 72 27.80 11.63 -3.63
N ASN A 73 27.76 10.47 -4.27
CA ASN A 73 28.66 10.09 -5.36
C ASN A 73 28.02 10.25 -6.73
N LYS A 74 26.77 9.84 -6.86
CA LYS A 74 26.00 9.85 -8.13
C LYS A 74 24.52 9.99 -7.85
N THR A 75 23.80 10.53 -8.80
CA THR A 75 22.36 10.58 -8.75
C THR A 75 21.77 9.37 -9.46
N ASP A 76 21.02 8.56 -8.73
CA ASP A 76 20.31 7.40 -9.29
C ASP A 76 19.00 7.83 -9.96
N TYR A 77 18.25 8.73 -9.33
CA TYR A 77 17.00 9.32 -9.84
C TYR A 77 16.72 10.65 -9.13
N THR A 78 15.67 11.35 -9.55
CA THR A 78 15.23 12.60 -8.92
C THR A 78 13.79 12.52 -8.46
N VAL A 79 13.46 13.26 -7.40
CA VAL A 79 12.09 13.45 -6.91
C VAL A 79 11.74 14.93 -6.82
N PRO A 80 10.48 15.35 -7.08
CA PRO A 80 10.09 16.74 -7.08
C PRO A 80 9.73 17.23 -5.66
N LEU A 81 10.26 18.37 -5.27
CA LEU A 81 9.76 19.17 -4.16
C LEU A 81 8.98 20.35 -4.76
N ASP A 82 7.67 20.40 -4.54
CA ASP A 82 6.84 21.53 -4.96
C ASP A 82 7.14 22.74 -4.05
N VAL A 83 7.70 23.78 -4.62
CA VAL A 83 8.03 25.03 -3.92
C VAL A 83 7.09 26.18 -4.28
N SER A 84 6.21 25.97 -5.26
CA SER A 84 5.24 26.99 -5.68
C SER A 84 4.22 27.30 -4.58
N GLU A 85 3.86 26.32 -3.76
CA GLU A 85 3.00 26.49 -2.58
C GLU A 85 3.60 27.43 -1.52
N PHE A 86 4.93 27.60 -1.54
CA PHE A 86 5.68 28.52 -0.65
C PHE A 86 6.14 29.80 -1.36
N GLY A 87 5.65 30.08 -2.59
CA GLY A 87 6.00 31.26 -3.37
C GLY A 87 7.41 31.25 -3.99
N GLY A 88 8.05 30.09 -4.07
CA GLY A 88 9.31 29.87 -4.79
C GLY A 88 10.58 30.52 -4.18
N ASP A 89 10.48 31.17 -3.02
CA ASP A 89 11.65 31.70 -2.28
C ASP A 89 11.72 31.05 -0.90
N VAL A 90 12.55 30.00 -0.79
CA VAL A 90 12.69 29.17 0.40
C VAL A 90 14.16 28.90 0.72
N LEU A 91 14.43 28.61 1.99
CA LEU A 91 15.71 28.12 2.45
C LEU A 91 15.57 26.62 2.78
N LEU A 92 16.36 25.78 2.14
CA LEU A 92 16.50 24.38 2.51
C LEU A 92 17.59 24.27 3.58
N ASP A 93 17.22 23.84 4.76
CA ASP A 93 18.14 23.49 5.85
C ASP A 93 18.31 21.96 5.83
N ILE A 94 19.52 21.51 5.48
CA ILE A 94 19.82 20.13 5.13
C ILE A 94 20.78 19.56 6.16
N GLN A 95 20.28 18.65 6.99
CA GLN A 95 21.08 17.95 7.98
C GLN A 95 21.29 16.50 7.58
N LEU A 96 22.52 16.14 7.28
CA LEU A 96 22.90 14.79 6.91
C LEU A 96 23.07 13.94 8.17
N THR A 97 22.19 12.93 8.30
CA THR A 97 22.14 12.05 9.48
C THR A 97 22.71 10.71 9.08
N GLY A 98 23.75 10.35 8.84
CA GLY A 98 23.95 9.03 8.28
C GLY A 98 25.17 8.27 8.74
N ASP A 99 24.90 7.14 9.32
CA ASP A 99 25.89 6.11 9.62
C ASP A 99 26.30 5.28 8.38
N LYS A 100 25.58 5.42 7.27
CA LYS A 100 25.76 4.57 6.07
C LYS A 100 26.24 5.30 4.82
N ARG A 101 26.41 6.59 4.86
CA ARG A 101 26.86 7.35 3.69
C ARG A 101 28.36 7.22 3.46
N THR A 102 28.77 7.44 2.22
CA THR A 102 30.17 7.53 1.84
C THR A 102 30.87 8.68 2.57
N THR A 103 32.07 8.45 3.04
CA THR A 103 32.92 9.49 3.62
C THR A 103 33.43 10.43 2.53
N GLY A 104 33.42 11.74 2.80
CA GLY A 104 33.90 12.76 1.86
C GLY A 104 33.59 14.14 2.40
N LEU A 105 34.16 15.16 1.75
CA LEU A 105 33.86 16.55 2.07
C LEU A 105 32.48 16.90 1.51
N ILE A 106 31.61 17.44 2.36
CA ILE A 106 30.22 17.77 2.01
C ILE A 106 30.10 18.66 0.76
N GLU A 107 31.03 19.56 0.56
CA GLU A 107 31.08 20.46 -0.61
C GLU A 107 31.28 19.74 -1.95
N ASN A 108 31.76 18.49 -1.92
CA ASN A 108 32.00 17.66 -3.10
C ASN A 108 30.86 16.73 -3.46
N PHE A 109 29.77 16.68 -2.67
CA PHE A 109 28.65 15.79 -2.93
C PHE A 109 27.97 16.12 -4.26
N ALA A 110 27.59 15.06 -4.98
CA ALA A 110 26.98 15.15 -6.31
C ALA A 110 25.68 15.97 -6.30
N CYS A 111 24.91 15.89 -5.23
CA CYS A 111 23.61 16.56 -5.12
C CYS A 111 23.70 18.07 -5.39
N TRP A 112 24.80 18.76 -5.02
CA TRP A 112 24.89 20.21 -5.21
C TRP A 112 24.90 20.64 -6.66
N LYS A 113 25.39 19.79 -7.57
CA LYS A 113 25.40 20.02 -9.02
C LYS A 113 24.12 19.57 -9.70
N ASP A 114 23.42 18.60 -9.08
CA ASP A 114 22.30 17.90 -9.69
C ASP A 114 20.92 18.43 -9.25
N PHE A 115 20.86 19.34 -8.27
CA PHE A 115 19.65 20.11 -8.00
C PHE A 115 19.22 20.88 -9.26
N LYS A 116 17.96 20.71 -9.67
CA LYS A 116 17.41 21.40 -10.85
C LYS A 116 16.05 22.01 -10.52
N GLU A 117 15.81 23.18 -11.11
CA GLU A 117 14.52 23.85 -11.06
C GLU A 117 13.75 23.53 -12.34
N THR A 118 12.44 23.29 -12.23
CA THR A 118 11.60 22.94 -13.38
C THR A 118 10.13 23.19 -13.11
N SER A 119 9.39 23.61 -14.15
CA SER A 119 7.92 23.71 -14.10
C SER A 119 7.20 22.38 -14.22
N LYS A 120 7.89 21.32 -14.69
CA LYS A 120 7.28 20.02 -14.97
C LYS A 120 8.14 18.88 -14.42
N PHE A 121 7.48 17.90 -13.85
CA PHE A 121 8.09 16.62 -13.51
C PHE A 121 7.43 15.52 -14.34
N ASP A 122 8.24 14.67 -14.95
CA ASP A 122 7.72 13.56 -15.76
C ASP A 122 7.26 12.42 -14.83
N THR A 123 5.96 12.24 -14.74
CA THR A 123 5.32 11.16 -13.98
C THR A 123 4.99 9.95 -14.85
N THR A 124 5.35 9.96 -16.14
CA THR A 124 5.03 8.85 -17.07
C THR A 124 5.93 7.65 -16.89
N ASN A 125 6.83 7.68 -15.96
CA ASN A 125 7.85 6.68 -15.64
C ASN A 125 7.69 5.35 -16.41
N ARG A 126 8.66 5.04 -17.29
CA ARG A 126 8.62 3.87 -18.19
C ARG A 126 9.60 2.77 -17.77
N GLU A 127 9.89 2.67 -16.49
CA GLU A 127 10.76 1.61 -16.00
C GLU A 127 10.26 0.22 -16.43
N LYS A 128 11.23 -0.65 -16.69
CA LYS A 128 11.01 -1.99 -17.24
C LYS A 128 9.96 -2.78 -16.49
N PHE A 129 9.97 -2.71 -15.17
CA PHE A 129 9.09 -3.48 -14.30
C PHE A 129 7.85 -2.74 -13.82
N ARG A 130 7.60 -1.51 -14.33
CA ARG A 130 6.33 -0.84 -14.03
C ARG A 130 5.17 -1.65 -14.60
N PRO A 131 4.20 -2.05 -13.77
CA PRO A 131 2.99 -2.71 -14.22
C PRO A 131 2.26 -1.94 -15.33
N ILE A 132 1.54 -2.67 -16.18
CA ILE A 132 0.78 -2.10 -17.28
C ILE A 132 -0.63 -1.74 -16.83
N TYR A 133 -1.24 -2.55 -15.97
CA TYR A 133 -2.63 -2.38 -15.55
C TYR A 133 -2.85 -2.39 -14.03
N HIS A 134 -1.86 -2.76 -13.22
CA HIS A 134 -1.97 -2.61 -11.78
C HIS A 134 -1.72 -1.16 -11.36
N HIS A 135 -2.42 -0.70 -10.34
CA HIS A 135 -2.17 0.60 -9.73
C HIS A 135 -0.77 0.67 -9.12
N THR A 136 -0.05 1.75 -9.41
CA THR A 136 1.27 2.06 -8.85
C THR A 136 1.31 3.54 -8.48
N PRO A 137 2.20 4.00 -7.59
CA PRO A 137 2.41 5.43 -7.44
C PRO A 137 3.00 6.00 -8.73
N ALA A 138 2.76 7.27 -9.00
CA ALA A 138 3.36 7.93 -10.16
C ALA A 138 4.90 7.94 -10.07
N TYR A 139 5.42 8.14 -8.88
CA TYR A 139 6.82 8.03 -8.48
C TYR A 139 6.88 7.79 -6.96
N GLY A 140 8.05 7.53 -6.40
CA GLY A 140 8.24 7.33 -4.97
C GLY A 140 7.81 5.94 -4.49
N TRP A 141 7.61 5.81 -3.20
CA TRP A 141 7.22 4.58 -2.53
C TRP A 141 5.72 4.52 -2.28
N MET A 142 5.14 3.33 -2.37
CA MET A 142 3.78 3.02 -1.92
C MET A 142 3.76 1.71 -1.12
N ASN A 143 2.92 1.64 -0.07
CA ASN A 143 2.55 0.38 0.57
C ASN A 143 1.03 0.28 0.75
N ASP A 144 0.49 0.25 1.95
CA ASP A 144 -0.88 -0.10 2.27
C ASP A 144 -1.92 0.74 1.51
N PRO A 145 -2.95 0.14 0.94
CA PRO A 145 -4.15 0.86 0.55
C PRO A 145 -4.87 1.40 1.79
N ASN A 146 -5.33 2.63 1.72
CA ASN A 146 -5.93 3.35 2.84
C ASN A 146 -7.21 4.05 2.42
N GLY A 147 -8.06 4.37 3.37
CA GLY A 147 -9.16 5.29 3.19
C GLY A 147 -10.05 5.03 1.99
N MET A 148 -10.17 3.77 1.57
CA MET A 148 -10.86 3.40 0.34
C MET A 148 -12.37 3.55 0.49
N PHE A 149 -13.01 4.24 -0.45
CA PHE A 149 -14.47 4.36 -0.51
C PHE A 149 -14.98 4.56 -1.94
N TYR A 150 -16.27 4.29 -2.13
CA TYR A 150 -16.98 4.63 -3.35
C TYR A 150 -17.99 5.74 -3.09
N LYS A 151 -18.02 6.76 -3.96
CA LYS A 151 -18.99 7.84 -3.89
C LYS A 151 -19.24 8.43 -5.28
N ASP A 152 -20.51 8.67 -5.60
CA ASP A 152 -20.95 9.37 -6.81
C ASP A 152 -20.34 8.81 -8.12
N GLY A 153 -20.24 7.48 -8.25
CA GLY A 153 -19.68 6.83 -9.45
C GLY A 153 -18.15 6.74 -9.46
N VAL A 154 -17.49 7.14 -8.39
CA VAL A 154 -16.01 7.19 -8.31
C VAL A 154 -15.51 6.32 -7.16
N TRP A 155 -14.53 5.47 -7.46
CA TRP A 155 -13.72 4.75 -6.50
C TRP A 155 -12.55 5.63 -6.07
N HIS A 156 -12.39 5.83 -4.77
CA HIS A 156 -11.30 6.58 -4.17
C HIS A 156 -10.35 5.62 -3.47
N LEU A 157 -9.08 5.69 -3.82
CA LEU A 157 -7.98 4.93 -3.21
C LEU A 157 -6.97 5.92 -2.65
N TYR A 158 -6.82 5.95 -1.34
CA TYR A 158 -5.65 6.54 -0.71
C TYR A 158 -4.64 5.43 -0.43
N TYR A 159 -3.38 5.80 -0.22
CA TYR A 159 -2.34 4.82 0.06
C TYR A 159 -1.17 5.45 0.81
N GLN A 160 -0.47 4.64 1.58
CA GLN A 160 0.78 5.02 2.22
C GLN A 160 1.79 5.43 1.17
N TYR A 161 2.40 6.61 1.32
CA TYR A 161 3.20 7.21 0.28
C TYR A 161 4.42 7.94 0.82
N ASN A 162 5.57 7.77 0.15
CA ASN A 162 6.76 8.61 0.30
C ASN A 162 7.07 9.30 -1.03
N PRO A 163 6.88 10.63 -1.16
CA PRO A 163 7.20 11.37 -2.37
C PRO A 163 8.70 11.70 -2.53
N PHE A 164 9.51 11.51 -1.48
CA PHE A 164 10.92 11.96 -1.46
C PHE A 164 11.92 10.82 -1.60
N GLY A 165 11.46 9.66 -2.02
CA GLY A 165 12.28 8.48 -2.29
C GLY A 165 11.44 7.25 -2.56
N SER A 166 12.06 6.20 -3.09
CA SER A 166 11.40 4.94 -3.41
C SER A 166 11.61 3.85 -2.35
N GLN A 167 11.86 4.24 -1.11
CA GLN A 167 11.91 3.38 0.07
C GLN A 167 10.91 3.88 1.12
N TRP A 168 10.53 2.98 2.05
CA TRP A 168 9.63 3.34 3.13
C TRP A 168 10.22 4.45 4.00
N GLU A 169 9.57 5.59 4.05
CA GLU A 169 9.92 6.78 4.81
C GLU A 169 8.79 7.82 4.66
N ASN A 170 8.76 8.89 5.44
CA ASN A 170 7.90 10.08 5.26
C ASN A 170 6.40 9.79 5.04
N MET A 171 5.85 8.80 5.72
CA MET A 171 4.49 8.34 5.44
C MET A 171 3.45 9.46 5.48
N ASN A 172 2.75 9.58 4.38
CA ASN A 172 1.54 10.38 4.20
C ASN A 172 0.54 9.60 3.34
N TRP A 173 -0.66 10.14 3.14
CA TRP A 173 -1.61 9.55 2.19
C TRP A 173 -1.55 10.29 0.86
N ALA A 174 -1.24 9.58 -0.22
CA ALA A 174 -1.54 10.01 -1.57
C ALA A 174 -2.92 9.50 -1.99
N HIS A 175 -3.45 10.04 -3.09
CA HIS A 175 -4.80 9.79 -3.58
C HIS A 175 -4.81 9.44 -5.06
N SER A 176 -5.59 8.44 -5.41
CA SER A 176 -5.96 8.09 -6.79
C SER A 176 -7.46 7.84 -6.89
N THR A 177 -8.03 8.10 -8.08
CA THR A 177 -9.45 7.88 -8.36
C THR A 177 -9.63 7.03 -9.60
N SER A 178 -10.72 6.25 -9.64
CA SER A 178 -11.11 5.42 -10.79
C SER A 178 -12.63 5.36 -10.93
N THR A 179 -13.12 5.18 -12.14
CA THR A 179 -14.54 4.87 -12.40
C THR A 179 -14.78 3.38 -12.67
N ASP A 180 -13.71 2.59 -12.81
CA ASP A 180 -13.77 1.19 -13.23
C ASP A 180 -12.79 0.25 -12.49
N LEU A 181 -12.16 0.72 -11.39
CA LEU A 181 -11.19 -0.04 -10.59
C LEU A 181 -9.89 -0.44 -11.33
N MET A 182 -9.77 -0.20 -12.62
CA MET A 182 -8.64 -0.59 -13.47
C MET A 182 -7.81 0.60 -13.95
N HIS A 183 -8.47 1.71 -14.30
CA HIS A 183 -7.82 2.92 -14.78
C HIS A 183 -7.80 3.97 -13.67
N TRP A 184 -6.63 4.22 -13.11
CA TRP A 184 -6.45 5.11 -11.98
C TRP A 184 -5.82 6.44 -12.39
N THR A 185 -6.37 7.53 -11.86
CA THR A 185 -5.85 8.89 -12.03
C THR A 185 -5.30 9.40 -10.71
N HIS A 186 -4.00 9.73 -10.70
CA HIS A 186 -3.34 10.30 -9.52
C HIS A 186 -3.84 11.71 -9.22
N GLN A 187 -4.16 11.98 -7.96
CA GLN A 187 -4.67 13.26 -7.48
C GLN A 187 -3.62 14.04 -6.64
N GLY A 188 -2.50 13.41 -6.27
CA GLY A 188 -1.47 13.99 -5.42
C GLY A 188 -1.57 13.57 -3.94
N GLU A 189 -0.89 14.31 -3.07
CA GLU A 189 -0.91 14.08 -1.62
C GLU A 189 -2.23 14.62 -1.02
N ALA A 190 -2.88 13.83 -0.16
CA ALA A 190 -4.19 14.16 0.44
C ALA A 190 -4.09 14.52 1.93
N ILE A 191 -3.33 13.74 2.72
CA ILE A 191 -3.14 13.99 4.16
C ILE A 191 -1.64 13.93 4.46
N GLN A 192 -1.07 15.08 4.81
CA GLN A 192 0.37 15.22 5.09
C GLN A 192 0.65 15.16 6.59
N PRO A 193 1.90 14.80 7.01
CA PRO A 193 2.36 14.84 8.39
C PRO A 193 2.12 16.20 9.07
N ASP A 194 2.06 16.16 10.39
CA ASP A 194 1.99 17.35 11.25
C ASP A 194 2.75 17.11 12.57
N ALA A 195 2.51 17.97 13.57
CA ALA A 195 3.16 17.86 14.87
C ALA A 195 2.85 16.56 15.65
N LEU A 196 1.79 15.83 15.27
CA LEU A 196 1.46 14.52 15.86
C LEU A 196 2.23 13.36 15.20
N GLY A 197 2.92 13.60 14.11
CA GLY A 197 3.76 12.62 13.41
C GLY A 197 3.40 12.38 11.95
N THR A 198 3.95 11.30 11.39
CA THR A 198 3.62 10.81 10.05
C THR A 198 2.24 10.15 10.03
N ILE A 199 1.68 10.01 8.82
CA ILE A 199 0.32 9.50 8.66
C ILE A 199 0.39 8.02 8.29
N PHE A 200 0.04 7.14 9.25
CA PHE A 200 -0.05 5.70 9.02
C PHE A 200 -1.43 5.30 8.52
N SER A 201 -1.64 4.00 8.34
CA SER A 201 -2.83 3.45 7.70
C SER A 201 -4.14 3.74 8.43
N GLY A 202 -5.24 3.57 7.71
CA GLY A 202 -6.58 3.77 8.21
C GLY A 202 -7.65 3.71 7.11
N SER A 203 -8.84 4.19 7.41
CA SER A 203 -10.04 4.05 6.57
C SER A 203 -10.77 5.37 6.35
N CYS A 204 -11.72 5.39 5.41
CA CYS A 204 -12.68 6.48 5.23
C CYS A 204 -14.12 5.98 5.30
N VAL A 205 -14.99 6.83 5.84
CA VAL A 205 -16.45 6.63 5.79
C VAL A 205 -17.15 7.86 5.22
N VAL A 206 -18.32 7.65 4.63
CA VAL A 206 -19.22 8.73 4.22
C VAL A 206 -20.26 8.94 5.33
N ASP A 207 -20.21 10.06 6.01
CA ASP A 207 -21.17 10.43 7.07
C ASP A 207 -22.44 11.01 6.47
N LYS A 208 -23.35 10.12 6.04
CA LYS A 208 -24.60 10.48 5.34
C LYS A 208 -25.53 11.33 6.18
N ASP A 209 -25.54 11.10 7.49
CA ASP A 209 -26.48 11.73 8.43
C ASP A 209 -25.84 12.88 9.21
N ASN A 210 -24.61 13.27 8.87
CA ASN A 210 -23.87 14.34 9.54
C ASN A 210 -23.73 14.10 11.06
N THR A 211 -23.45 12.88 11.44
CA THR A 211 -23.31 12.50 12.85
C THR A 211 -22.09 13.15 13.50
N ALA A 212 -21.02 13.38 12.73
CA ALA A 212 -19.82 14.09 13.17
C ALA A 212 -19.98 15.63 13.20
N GLY A 213 -21.00 16.18 12.55
CA GLY A 213 -21.23 17.62 12.50
C GLY A 213 -20.30 18.38 11.54
N PHE A 214 -19.65 17.70 10.58
CA PHE A 214 -18.78 18.34 9.59
C PHE A 214 -19.49 18.67 8.27
N GLY A 215 -20.74 18.26 8.11
CA GLY A 215 -21.56 18.44 6.92
C GLY A 215 -22.16 17.13 6.45
N LYS A 216 -23.32 17.22 5.80
CA LYS A 216 -23.99 16.05 5.21
C LYS A 216 -23.11 15.45 4.13
N ASP A 217 -23.03 14.11 4.09
CA ASP A 217 -22.21 13.35 3.14
C ASP A 217 -20.70 13.70 3.18
N ALA A 218 -20.22 14.29 4.30
CA ALA A 218 -18.81 14.51 4.50
C ALA A 218 -18.05 13.16 4.51
N VAL A 219 -16.87 13.14 3.90
CA VAL A 219 -15.95 12.00 3.99
C VAL A 219 -15.07 12.19 5.21
N ILE A 220 -15.08 11.23 6.13
CA ILE A 220 -14.25 11.26 7.34
C ILE A 220 -13.15 10.23 7.19
N ALA A 221 -11.91 10.69 7.18
CA ALA A 221 -10.72 9.85 7.20
C ALA A 221 -10.29 9.59 8.65
N PHE A 222 -10.07 8.34 8.98
CA PHE A 222 -9.49 7.86 10.23
C PHE A 222 -8.10 7.33 9.93
N TYR A 223 -7.09 7.79 10.66
CA TYR A 223 -5.71 7.41 10.45
C TYR A 223 -4.92 7.41 11.74
N THR A 224 -3.79 6.73 11.72
CA THR A 224 -2.86 6.78 12.84
C THR A 224 -1.86 7.90 12.64
N SER A 225 -1.74 8.78 13.64
CA SER A 225 -0.64 9.73 13.76
C SER A 225 0.52 9.03 14.46
N ALA A 226 1.63 8.81 13.73
CA ALA A 226 2.79 8.07 14.20
C ALA A 226 3.95 9.03 14.54
N GLY A 227 3.96 9.51 15.78
CA GLY A 227 5.00 10.37 16.34
C GLY A 227 5.66 9.75 17.57
N ALA A 228 5.67 10.44 18.67
CA ALA A 228 6.19 9.91 19.95
C ALA A 228 5.39 8.69 20.45
N ALA A 229 4.13 8.61 20.10
CA ALA A 229 3.26 7.45 20.27
C ALA A 229 2.38 7.30 19.02
N GLN A 230 1.79 6.12 18.84
CA GLN A 230 0.78 5.89 17.81
C GLN A 230 -0.60 6.23 18.39
N THR A 231 -1.24 7.25 17.84
CA THR A 231 -2.54 7.73 18.28
C THR A 231 -3.49 7.84 17.10
N GLN A 232 -4.81 7.72 17.34
CA GLN A 232 -5.77 7.79 16.25
C GLN A 232 -6.27 9.22 16.05
N SER A 233 -6.34 9.64 14.81
CA SER A 233 -6.73 10.98 14.39
C SER A 233 -7.76 10.93 13.28
N ILE A 234 -8.49 12.03 13.08
CA ILE A 234 -9.43 12.19 11.98
C ILE A 234 -9.16 13.45 11.16
N ALA A 235 -9.51 13.37 9.89
CA ALA A 235 -9.65 14.50 9.01
C ALA A 235 -10.97 14.37 8.24
N TYR A 236 -11.52 15.48 7.79
CA TYR A 236 -12.78 15.48 7.06
C TYR A 236 -12.71 16.27 5.76
N SER A 237 -13.50 15.83 4.79
CA SER A 237 -13.64 16.42 3.47
C SER A 237 -15.10 16.73 3.19
N THR A 238 -15.37 17.92 2.63
CA THR A 238 -16.68 18.34 2.14
C THR A 238 -16.72 18.49 0.62
N ASP A 239 -15.65 18.07 -0.07
CA ASP A 239 -15.46 18.14 -1.51
C ASP A 239 -15.24 16.76 -2.16
N ASN A 240 -15.90 15.72 -1.62
CA ASN A 240 -15.83 14.34 -2.08
C ASN A 240 -14.42 13.74 -1.99
N GLY A 241 -13.70 14.00 -0.90
CA GLY A 241 -12.39 13.40 -0.64
C GLY A 241 -11.23 14.01 -1.44
N LYS A 242 -11.43 15.17 -2.09
CA LYS A 242 -10.34 15.84 -2.83
C LYS A 242 -9.36 16.51 -1.89
N THR A 243 -9.88 17.19 -0.86
CA THR A 243 -9.06 17.82 0.16
C THR A 243 -9.58 17.46 1.56
N PHE A 244 -8.67 17.40 2.52
CA PHE A 244 -8.98 17.07 3.91
C PHE A 244 -8.55 18.18 4.85
N LYS A 245 -9.42 18.48 5.83
CA LYS A 245 -9.10 19.33 6.97
C LYS A 245 -8.96 18.45 8.21
N LYS A 246 -7.82 18.51 8.88
CA LYS A 246 -7.59 17.81 10.14
C LYS A 246 -8.47 18.35 11.25
N TYR A 247 -8.98 17.46 12.09
CA TYR A 247 -9.79 17.85 13.24
C TYR A 247 -8.93 18.55 14.29
N VAL A 248 -9.42 19.64 14.86
CA VAL A 248 -8.65 20.50 15.75
C VAL A 248 -8.32 19.85 17.09
N ASP A 249 -9.18 18.93 17.54
CA ASP A 249 -9.03 18.23 18.81
C ASP A 249 -8.41 16.83 18.65
N ASN A 250 -7.66 16.59 17.55
CA ASN A 250 -6.85 15.36 17.44
C ASN A 250 -5.78 15.31 18.51
N PRO A 251 -5.40 14.10 18.99
CA PRO A 251 -5.93 12.78 18.64
C PRO A 251 -7.26 12.47 19.33
N ILE A 252 -8.08 11.61 18.69
CA ILE A 252 -9.39 11.17 19.23
C ILE A 252 -9.31 9.90 20.09
N ILE A 253 -8.29 9.06 19.89
CA ILE A 253 -8.02 7.86 20.72
C ILE A 253 -6.52 7.78 20.96
N THR A 254 -6.14 7.51 22.21
CA THR A 254 -4.75 7.31 22.65
C THR A 254 -4.60 5.99 23.38
N SER A 255 -3.38 5.44 23.39
CA SER A 255 -3.03 4.24 24.13
C SER A 255 -1.53 4.21 24.41
N ASP A 256 -1.15 3.45 25.43
CA ASP A 256 0.25 3.14 25.74
C ASP A 256 0.76 1.87 25.03
N VAL A 257 -0.10 1.20 24.25
CA VAL A 257 0.29 0.02 23.45
C VAL A 257 1.20 0.48 22.31
N PRO A 258 2.41 -0.10 22.14
CA PRO A 258 3.37 0.37 21.13
C PRO A 258 2.87 0.29 19.68
N ASP A 259 2.22 -0.80 19.32
CA ASP A 259 1.67 -1.06 17.97
C ASP A 259 0.16 -0.85 17.96
N PHE A 260 -0.25 0.42 18.15
CA PHE A 260 -1.66 0.82 18.26
C PHE A 260 -2.07 1.64 17.03
N ARG A 261 -2.52 0.96 15.96
CA ARG A 261 -2.68 1.58 14.64
C ARG A 261 -3.77 0.97 13.74
N ASP A 262 -3.96 1.62 12.60
CA ASP A 262 -4.75 1.17 11.45
C ASP A 262 -6.25 1.12 11.74
N PRO A 263 -6.90 2.25 12.12
CA PRO A 263 -8.32 2.28 12.44
C PRO A 263 -9.17 2.01 11.19
N ASN A 264 -10.09 1.06 11.29
CA ASN A 264 -11.12 0.81 10.28
C ASN A 264 -12.49 1.06 10.89
N VAL A 265 -13.32 1.83 10.20
CA VAL A 265 -14.61 2.33 10.72
C VAL A 265 -15.74 1.98 9.78
N PHE A 266 -16.87 1.53 10.35
CA PHE A 266 -18.09 1.26 9.60
C PHE A 266 -19.35 1.52 10.45
N TRP A 267 -20.49 1.71 9.78
CA TRP A 267 -21.78 1.83 10.44
C TRP A 267 -22.37 0.46 10.74
N HIS A 268 -22.77 0.22 12.00
CA HIS A 268 -23.44 -1.01 12.41
C HIS A 268 -24.95 -0.77 12.50
N GLU A 269 -25.69 -1.35 11.55
CA GLU A 269 -27.09 -1.06 11.34
C GLU A 269 -27.99 -1.48 12.52
N ASP A 270 -27.70 -2.63 13.13
CA ASP A 270 -28.56 -3.19 14.19
C ASP A 270 -28.46 -2.37 15.50
N THR A 271 -27.28 -1.85 15.84
CA THR A 271 -27.06 -1.04 17.06
C THR A 271 -27.14 0.47 16.80
N LYS A 272 -27.28 0.89 15.52
CA LYS A 272 -27.34 2.30 15.12
C LYS A 272 -26.18 3.13 15.67
N GLN A 273 -24.96 2.62 15.46
CA GLN A 273 -23.73 3.28 15.87
C GLN A 273 -22.57 2.97 14.94
N TRP A 274 -21.57 3.82 14.98
CA TRP A 274 -20.29 3.61 14.33
C TRP A 274 -19.46 2.63 15.15
N ILE A 275 -18.79 1.70 14.47
CA ILE A 275 -17.84 0.77 15.05
C ILE A 275 -16.46 1.11 14.48
N LEU A 276 -15.46 1.12 15.34
CA LEU A 276 -14.06 1.22 14.97
C LEU A 276 -13.34 -0.03 15.46
N ILE A 277 -12.63 -0.70 14.57
CA ILE A 277 -11.69 -1.76 14.88
C ILE A 277 -10.29 -1.28 14.57
N LEU A 278 -9.34 -1.55 15.45
CA LEU A 278 -7.95 -1.19 15.24
C LEU A 278 -7.00 -2.22 15.84
N ALA A 279 -5.79 -2.32 15.28
CA ALA A 279 -4.75 -3.21 15.77
C ALA A 279 -4.10 -2.66 17.05
N ALA A 280 -3.87 -3.54 18.02
CA ALA A 280 -3.24 -3.25 19.29
C ALA A 280 -2.24 -4.37 19.64
N GLY A 281 -1.07 -4.34 19.00
CA GLY A 281 -0.05 -5.39 19.12
C GLY A 281 -0.47 -6.68 18.40
N GLN A 282 -0.89 -7.71 19.13
CA GLN A 282 -1.33 -9.00 18.58
C GLN A 282 -2.81 -9.27 18.87
N GLN A 283 -3.59 -8.22 18.96
CA GLN A 283 -5.05 -8.29 19.08
C GLN A 283 -5.71 -7.13 18.34
N MET A 284 -7.01 -7.22 18.12
CA MET A 284 -7.84 -6.17 17.59
C MET A 284 -8.73 -5.59 18.68
N ASN A 285 -8.70 -4.28 18.86
CA ASN A 285 -9.58 -3.58 19.79
C ASN A 285 -10.80 -3.04 19.03
N ILE A 286 -11.97 -3.13 19.66
CA ILE A 286 -13.26 -2.71 19.11
C ILE A 286 -13.81 -1.56 19.96
N TYR A 287 -14.25 -0.51 19.30
CA TYR A 287 -14.84 0.68 19.90
C TYR A 287 -16.17 1.02 19.24
N SER A 288 -17.04 1.73 19.94
CA SER A 288 -18.29 2.26 19.40
C SER A 288 -18.39 3.78 19.59
N SER A 289 -19.12 4.44 18.68
CA SER A 289 -19.36 5.89 18.71
C SER A 289 -20.73 6.25 18.14
N LYS A 290 -21.30 7.36 18.62
CA LYS A 290 -22.49 7.98 18.06
C LYS A 290 -22.17 9.15 17.11
N ASN A 291 -20.94 9.68 17.18
CA ASN A 291 -20.57 10.94 16.53
C ASN A 291 -19.20 10.93 15.85
N LEU A 292 -18.56 9.76 15.69
CA LEU A 292 -17.25 9.58 15.04
C LEU A 292 -16.07 10.31 15.73
N LYS A 293 -16.29 10.95 16.86
CA LYS A 293 -15.29 11.71 17.62
C LYS A 293 -15.05 11.14 19.01
N ASP A 294 -16.13 10.77 19.70
CA ASP A 294 -16.05 10.20 21.04
C ASP A 294 -16.23 8.69 20.95
N TRP A 295 -15.23 7.94 21.39
CA TRP A 295 -15.17 6.50 21.24
C TRP A 295 -15.17 5.78 22.58
N LYS A 296 -16.03 4.77 22.71
CA LYS A 296 -16.12 3.90 23.87
C LYS A 296 -15.50 2.55 23.52
N TYR A 297 -14.54 2.09 24.32
CA TYR A 297 -14.01 0.72 24.20
C TYR A 297 -15.10 -0.30 24.51
N GLU A 298 -15.24 -1.30 23.67
CA GLU A 298 -16.22 -2.38 23.82
C GLU A 298 -15.59 -3.72 24.15
N SER A 299 -14.63 -4.17 23.35
CA SER A 299 -13.98 -5.48 23.50
C SER A 299 -12.68 -5.58 22.72
N ASN A 300 -12.02 -6.73 22.84
CA ASN A 300 -10.93 -7.13 21.95
C ASN A 300 -11.15 -8.54 21.38
N PHE A 301 -10.34 -8.86 20.38
CA PHE A 301 -10.26 -10.20 19.78
C PHE A 301 -8.80 -10.51 19.43
N GLY A 302 -8.36 -11.76 19.61
CA GLY A 302 -7.09 -12.26 19.12
C GLY A 302 -6.49 -13.36 19.98
N GLU A 303 -6.59 -13.26 21.29
CA GLU A 303 -5.96 -14.21 22.20
C GLU A 303 -6.34 -15.66 21.87
N GLY A 304 -5.32 -16.49 21.59
CA GLY A 304 -5.47 -17.89 21.26
C GLY A 304 -5.96 -18.23 19.85
N TYR A 305 -6.23 -17.22 18.99
CA TYR A 305 -6.72 -17.44 17.64
C TYR A 305 -5.70 -17.07 16.57
N GLY A 306 -5.52 -17.93 15.55
CA GLY A 306 -4.72 -17.65 14.38
C GLY A 306 -3.22 -17.64 14.64
N ASN A 307 -2.49 -16.92 13.79
CA ASN A 307 -1.03 -16.81 13.87
C ASN A 307 -0.61 -15.56 14.66
N HIS A 308 0.33 -15.75 15.57
CA HIS A 308 0.92 -14.71 16.43
C HIS A 308 2.44 -14.56 16.21
N GLY A 309 2.96 -14.97 15.04
CA GLY A 309 4.39 -14.86 14.73
C GLY A 309 4.88 -13.44 14.45
N GLY A 310 4.01 -12.44 14.48
CA GLY A 310 4.32 -11.04 14.21
C GLY A 310 3.29 -10.08 14.77
N VAL A 311 3.42 -8.82 14.40
CA VAL A 311 2.47 -7.75 14.75
C VAL A 311 1.22 -7.86 13.87
N TRP A 312 0.05 -7.67 14.46
CA TRP A 312 -1.21 -7.58 13.74
C TRP A 312 -1.46 -6.15 13.27
N GLU A 313 -1.90 -6.00 12.03
CA GLU A 313 -2.03 -4.72 11.33
C GLU A 313 -3.29 -4.69 10.45
N CYS A 314 -3.69 -3.50 10.01
CA CYS A 314 -4.70 -3.23 8.98
C CYS A 314 -5.95 -4.11 9.13
N PRO A 315 -6.70 -4.04 10.25
CA PRO A 315 -7.91 -4.82 10.42
C PRO A 315 -9.03 -4.32 9.52
N ASP A 316 -9.93 -5.25 9.15
CA ASP A 316 -11.22 -4.91 8.57
C ASP A 316 -12.29 -5.88 9.11
N LEU A 317 -13.49 -5.40 9.39
CA LEU A 317 -14.60 -6.22 9.95
C LEU A 317 -15.83 -6.05 9.08
N LEU A 318 -16.14 -7.07 8.30
CA LEU A 318 -17.10 -7.03 7.20
C LEU A 318 -18.25 -7.99 7.40
N LYS A 319 -19.49 -7.54 7.13
CA LYS A 319 -20.64 -8.40 7.06
C LYS A 319 -20.71 -9.06 5.68
N VAL A 320 -20.61 -10.38 5.64
CA VAL A 320 -20.64 -11.19 4.41
C VAL A 320 -21.81 -12.19 4.49
N GLY A 321 -22.92 -11.87 3.86
CA GLY A 321 -24.16 -12.61 4.02
C GLY A 321 -24.70 -12.52 5.45
N ASP A 322 -24.84 -13.65 6.11
CA ASP A 322 -25.31 -13.77 7.50
C ASP A 322 -24.17 -13.82 8.53
N LYS A 323 -22.92 -13.79 8.09
CA LYS A 323 -21.70 -13.88 8.92
C LYS A 323 -20.87 -12.61 8.86
N TRP A 324 -19.89 -12.55 9.75
CA TRP A 324 -18.89 -11.51 9.79
C TRP A 324 -17.50 -12.09 9.52
N VAL A 325 -16.70 -11.37 8.77
CA VAL A 325 -15.29 -11.70 8.49
C VAL A 325 -14.42 -10.62 9.07
N LEU A 326 -13.51 -11.00 9.95
CA LEU A 326 -12.46 -10.14 10.47
C LEU A 326 -11.18 -10.44 9.69
N ILE A 327 -10.71 -9.47 8.92
CA ILE A 327 -9.42 -9.50 8.24
C ILE A 327 -8.35 -9.06 9.24
N CYS A 328 -7.20 -9.74 9.22
CA CYS A 328 -6.05 -9.42 10.05
C CYS A 328 -4.78 -9.63 9.22
N ASN A 329 -4.07 -8.56 8.98
CA ASN A 329 -2.76 -8.63 8.35
C ASN A 329 -1.69 -8.86 9.42
N ILE A 330 -0.65 -9.63 9.11
CA ILE A 330 0.40 -9.97 10.07
C ILE A 330 1.79 -9.85 9.44
N ASN A 331 2.74 -9.25 10.19
CA ASN A 331 4.12 -9.12 9.76
C ASN A 331 5.12 -9.17 10.94
N PRO A 332 6.11 -10.10 10.92
CA PRO A 332 6.19 -11.30 10.09
C PRO A 332 5.11 -12.32 10.48
N GLY A 333 5.13 -13.52 9.90
CA GLY A 333 4.23 -14.61 10.29
C GLY A 333 3.52 -15.29 9.10
N GLY A 334 3.76 -14.81 7.89
CA GLY A 334 3.19 -15.39 6.69
C GLY A 334 3.63 -16.83 6.45
N PRO A 335 2.83 -17.65 5.72
CA PRO A 335 3.08 -19.07 5.52
C PRO A 335 4.35 -19.36 4.69
N PHE A 336 4.85 -18.35 3.96
CA PHE A 336 6.09 -18.43 3.18
C PHE A 336 7.15 -17.42 3.66
N GLY A 337 6.99 -16.91 4.89
CA GLY A 337 7.83 -15.88 5.49
C GLY A 337 7.37 -14.46 5.15
N GLY A 338 7.69 -13.53 6.04
CA GLY A 338 7.31 -12.13 5.93
C GLY A 338 5.83 -11.87 6.18
N SER A 339 5.26 -10.94 5.44
CA SER A 339 3.90 -10.46 5.62
C SER A 339 2.85 -11.33 4.91
N ALA A 340 1.64 -11.42 5.49
CA ALA A 340 0.49 -12.12 4.92
C ALA A 340 -0.83 -11.62 5.53
N THR A 341 -1.94 -12.02 4.91
CA THR A 341 -3.30 -11.70 5.37
C THR A 341 -4.00 -12.95 5.88
N GLN A 342 -4.26 -13.02 7.18
CA GLN A 342 -5.13 -14.03 7.78
C GLN A 342 -6.54 -13.47 8.01
N TYR A 343 -7.52 -14.34 8.22
CA TYR A 343 -8.89 -13.91 8.51
C TYR A 343 -9.62 -14.88 9.42
N PHE A 344 -10.68 -14.37 10.03
CA PHE A 344 -11.55 -15.12 10.94
C PHE A 344 -13.01 -14.95 10.51
N VAL A 345 -13.79 -16.05 10.55
CA VAL A 345 -15.22 -16.02 10.24
C VAL A 345 -16.00 -16.24 11.54
N GLY A 346 -17.05 -15.45 11.75
CA GLY A 346 -17.81 -15.55 12.99
C GLY A 346 -19.09 -14.71 12.98
N THR A 347 -19.43 -14.22 14.16
CA THR A 347 -20.57 -13.31 14.38
C THR A 347 -20.09 -12.03 15.08
N PHE A 348 -20.83 -10.95 14.88
CA PHE A 348 -20.59 -9.68 15.54
C PHE A 348 -21.92 -9.05 15.94
N ASP A 349 -22.05 -8.66 17.21
CA ASP A 349 -23.29 -8.15 17.81
C ASP A 349 -23.31 -6.61 17.96
N GLY A 350 -22.30 -5.92 17.42
CA GLY A 350 -22.11 -4.49 17.56
C GLY A 350 -21.16 -4.13 18.71
N HIS A 351 -20.74 -5.11 19.52
CA HIS A 351 -19.85 -4.92 20.68
C HIS A 351 -18.69 -5.91 20.69
N LYS A 352 -18.94 -7.17 20.30
CA LYS A 352 -17.97 -8.24 20.36
C LYS A 352 -18.01 -9.12 19.12
N PHE A 353 -16.82 -9.39 18.57
CA PHE A 353 -16.63 -10.42 17.56
C PHE A 353 -16.43 -11.79 18.23
N THR A 354 -17.19 -12.79 17.77
CA THR A 354 -17.07 -14.18 18.23
C THR A 354 -16.71 -15.06 17.05
N CYS A 355 -15.48 -15.58 17.05
CA CYS A 355 -14.97 -16.46 16.00
C CYS A 355 -15.66 -17.83 16.03
N ALA A 356 -16.10 -18.31 14.87
CA ALA A 356 -16.69 -19.63 14.70
C ALA A 356 -15.65 -20.71 14.32
N SER A 357 -14.45 -20.30 13.91
CA SER A 357 -13.37 -21.24 13.58
C SER A 357 -12.67 -21.76 14.83
N LYS A 358 -12.03 -22.92 14.70
CA LYS A 358 -11.19 -23.46 15.78
C LYS A 358 -9.99 -22.56 16.01
N PRO A 359 -9.58 -22.30 17.28
CA PRO A 359 -8.49 -21.39 17.61
C PRO A 359 -7.17 -21.72 16.92
N GLU A 360 -6.86 -23.02 16.78
CA GLU A 360 -5.61 -23.51 16.17
C GLU A 360 -5.56 -23.44 14.64
N VAL A 361 -6.66 -23.04 13.98
CA VAL A 361 -6.76 -23.01 12.52
C VAL A 361 -6.45 -21.60 12.01
N THR A 362 -5.33 -21.44 11.33
CA THR A 362 -5.02 -20.20 10.59
C THR A 362 -5.52 -20.30 9.16
N LYS A 363 -6.37 -19.36 8.76
CA LYS A 363 -6.89 -19.24 7.38
C LYS A 363 -6.23 -18.06 6.68
N TRP A 364 -5.65 -18.31 5.53
CA TRP A 364 -4.96 -17.30 4.73
C TRP A 364 -5.86 -16.86 3.56
N MET A 365 -5.92 -15.55 3.31
CA MET A 365 -6.73 -14.99 2.23
C MET A 365 -6.09 -15.20 0.86
N ASP A 366 -4.77 -15.21 0.82
CA ASP A 366 -3.96 -15.47 -0.38
C ASP A 366 -2.76 -16.36 -0.01
N TYR A 367 -2.41 -17.27 -0.87
CA TYR A 367 -1.31 -18.23 -0.68
C TYR A 367 -0.08 -17.89 -1.54
N GLY A 368 -0.03 -16.68 -2.08
CA GLY A 368 1.20 -16.12 -2.64
C GLY A 368 2.07 -15.49 -1.56
N LYS A 369 3.24 -15.01 -1.95
CA LYS A 369 4.17 -14.34 -1.03
C LYS A 369 3.97 -12.82 -1.01
N ASP A 370 3.25 -12.26 -2.01
CA ASP A 370 3.14 -10.82 -2.23
C ASP A 370 1.70 -10.32 -2.13
N HIS A 371 1.09 -10.57 -0.97
CA HIS A 371 -0.28 -10.13 -0.66
C HIS A 371 -0.35 -9.68 0.79
N TYR A 372 -0.55 -8.38 1.00
CA TYR A 372 -0.54 -7.79 2.34
C TYR A 372 -1.44 -6.55 2.45
N ALA A 373 -1.66 -6.09 3.68
CA ALA A 373 -2.41 -4.89 4.04
C ALA A 373 -3.79 -4.81 3.38
N THR A 374 -4.44 -5.97 3.20
CA THR A 374 -5.73 -6.07 2.51
C THR A 374 -6.84 -5.46 3.34
N VAL A 375 -7.54 -4.50 2.76
CA VAL A 375 -8.74 -3.85 3.32
C VAL A 375 -9.77 -3.60 2.21
N SER A 376 -11.01 -3.28 2.61
CA SER A 376 -12.14 -3.09 1.69
C SER A 376 -12.43 -1.63 1.35
N PHE A 377 -13.16 -1.42 0.25
CA PHE A 377 -13.79 -0.14 -0.07
C PHE A 377 -15.07 0.02 0.74
N SER A 378 -15.18 1.07 1.53
CA SER A 378 -16.43 1.43 2.19
C SER A 378 -17.44 1.98 1.18
N ASN A 379 -18.73 1.87 1.50
CA ASN A 379 -19.84 2.39 0.69
C ASN A 379 -19.84 1.86 -0.78
N ALA A 380 -19.26 0.67 -1.04
CA ALA A 380 -19.29 0.06 -2.37
C ALA A 380 -20.73 -0.14 -2.86
N PRO A 381 -21.00 0.02 -4.18
CA PRO A 381 -22.35 -0.08 -4.71
C PRO A 381 -22.86 -1.52 -4.67
N ASP A 382 -24.20 -1.69 -4.69
CA ASP A 382 -24.89 -2.97 -4.84
C ASP A 382 -24.55 -4.03 -3.78
N GLY A 383 -24.09 -3.59 -2.60
CA GLY A 383 -23.68 -4.48 -1.51
C GLY A 383 -22.41 -5.30 -1.80
N ARG A 384 -21.64 -4.91 -2.80
CA ARG A 384 -20.35 -5.54 -3.12
C ARG A 384 -19.36 -5.36 -1.98
N ILE A 385 -18.54 -6.36 -1.77
CA ILE A 385 -17.37 -6.28 -0.88
C ILE A 385 -16.14 -6.39 -1.75
N VAL A 386 -15.57 -5.23 -2.08
CA VAL A 386 -14.38 -5.13 -2.92
C VAL A 386 -13.17 -4.85 -2.03
N VAL A 387 -12.18 -5.73 -2.08
CA VAL A 387 -10.93 -5.63 -1.32
C VAL A 387 -9.75 -5.38 -2.25
N LEU A 388 -8.73 -4.70 -1.73
CA LEU A 388 -7.51 -4.41 -2.47
C LEU A 388 -6.28 -4.66 -1.58
N PRO A 389 -5.31 -5.49 -2.01
CA PRO A 389 -4.08 -5.70 -1.26
C PRO A 389 -2.94 -4.78 -1.72
N TRP A 390 -1.95 -4.58 -0.88
CA TRP A 390 -0.60 -4.21 -1.30
C TRP A 390 0.11 -5.44 -1.87
N MET A 391 0.63 -5.35 -3.09
CA MET A 391 1.31 -6.43 -3.78
C MET A 391 2.81 -6.34 -3.55
N SER A 392 3.25 -6.73 -2.37
CA SER A 392 4.66 -6.85 -1.99
C SER A 392 4.79 -7.64 -0.69
N ASN A 393 6.03 -7.72 -0.16
CA ASN A 393 6.36 -8.37 1.11
C ASN A 393 7.45 -7.59 1.83
N TRP A 394 7.28 -7.32 3.12
CA TRP A 394 8.20 -6.53 3.92
C TRP A 394 9.63 -7.11 3.98
N GLN A 395 9.82 -8.42 3.71
CA GLN A 395 11.15 -9.01 3.67
C GLN A 395 12.07 -8.38 2.60
N TYR A 396 11.49 -7.87 1.49
CA TYR A 396 12.27 -7.34 0.36
C TYR A 396 11.69 -6.11 -0.33
N ALA A 397 10.59 -5.57 0.16
CA ALA A 397 9.89 -4.47 -0.50
C ALA A 397 10.80 -3.27 -0.84
N ASN A 398 11.73 -2.93 0.06
CA ASN A 398 12.70 -1.85 -0.16
C ASN A 398 13.81 -2.20 -1.18
N GLN A 399 13.87 -3.43 -1.69
CA GLN A 399 14.98 -3.94 -2.51
C GLN A 399 14.53 -4.44 -3.89
N VAL A 400 13.22 -4.46 -4.18
CA VAL A 400 12.73 -4.87 -5.51
C VAL A 400 13.37 -4.04 -6.61
N PRO A 401 13.62 -4.62 -7.81
CA PRO A 401 14.43 -3.99 -8.86
C PRO A 401 13.67 -2.92 -9.66
N THR A 402 13.08 -1.98 -8.97
CA THR A 402 12.51 -0.72 -9.48
C THR A 402 13.21 0.44 -8.80
N GLN A 403 13.20 1.63 -9.37
CA GLN A 403 14.02 2.72 -8.90
C GLN A 403 13.21 4.00 -8.60
N GLN A 404 12.62 4.63 -9.61
CA GLN A 404 11.91 5.90 -9.42
C GLN A 404 10.51 5.72 -8.82
N PHE A 405 9.95 4.53 -8.88
CA PHE A 405 8.73 4.13 -8.18
C PHE A 405 8.94 2.79 -7.48
N ARG A 406 8.14 2.50 -6.46
CA ARG A 406 8.19 1.18 -5.82
C ARG A 406 6.83 0.77 -5.33
N SER A 407 6.49 -0.50 -5.61
CA SER A 407 5.27 -1.21 -5.26
C SER A 407 4.08 -0.99 -6.21
N ALA A 408 3.08 -1.84 -6.02
CA ALA A 408 1.80 -1.82 -6.70
C ALA A 408 0.70 -2.33 -5.76
N ASN A 409 -0.56 -2.06 -6.07
CA ASN A 409 -1.67 -2.84 -5.52
C ASN A 409 -1.90 -4.09 -6.38
N GLY A 410 -2.39 -5.18 -5.77
CA GLY A 410 -2.91 -6.32 -6.50
C GLY A 410 -4.23 -5.98 -7.20
N LEU A 411 -4.79 -6.94 -7.92
CA LEU A 411 -6.09 -6.77 -8.56
C LEU A 411 -7.20 -6.48 -7.54
N PRO A 412 -8.19 -5.64 -7.88
CA PRO A 412 -9.41 -5.51 -7.08
C PRO A 412 -10.17 -6.84 -7.09
N ARG A 413 -10.62 -7.27 -5.90
CA ARG A 413 -11.21 -8.59 -5.67
C ARG A 413 -12.51 -8.49 -4.92
N GLU A 414 -13.48 -9.33 -5.30
CA GLU A 414 -14.72 -9.48 -4.56
C GLU A 414 -14.65 -10.63 -3.57
N MET A 415 -15.09 -10.36 -2.35
CA MET A 415 -15.11 -11.33 -1.27
C MET A 415 -16.51 -11.88 -1.04
N GLY A 416 -16.58 -13.19 -0.83
CA GLY A 416 -17.77 -13.91 -0.41
C GLY A 416 -17.39 -15.04 0.55
N LEU A 417 -18.30 -15.98 0.78
CA LEU A 417 -18.11 -17.14 1.66
C LEU A 417 -18.43 -18.45 0.95
N PHE A 418 -17.77 -19.52 1.40
CA PHE A 418 -18.16 -20.89 1.10
C PHE A 418 -17.92 -21.78 2.32
N ASN A 419 -18.66 -22.88 2.39
CA ASN A 419 -18.45 -23.91 3.42
C ASN A 419 -17.72 -25.12 2.82
N TYR A 420 -16.72 -25.62 3.55
CA TYR A 420 -16.01 -26.84 3.21
C TYR A 420 -15.81 -27.69 4.46
N ASN A 421 -16.38 -28.91 4.46
CA ASN A 421 -16.32 -29.86 5.58
C ASN A 421 -16.78 -29.26 6.93
N GLY A 422 -17.79 -28.39 6.89
CA GLY A 422 -18.35 -27.77 8.11
C GLY A 422 -17.63 -26.50 8.57
N GLU A 423 -16.54 -26.10 7.91
CA GLU A 423 -15.82 -24.86 8.17
C GLU A 423 -16.12 -23.81 7.09
N ASP A 424 -16.22 -22.55 7.50
CA ASP A 424 -16.45 -21.44 6.58
C ASP A 424 -15.13 -20.78 6.16
N TYR A 425 -15.02 -20.50 4.88
CA TYR A 425 -13.88 -19.88 4.24
C TYR A 425 -14.34 -18.70 3.38
N VAL A 426 -13.44 -17.73 3.13
CA VAL A 426 -13.70 -16.66 2.17
C VAL A 426 -13.49 -17.14 0.74
N THR A 427 -14.34 -16.68 -0.17
CA THR A 427 -14.05 -16.70 -1.59
C THR A 427 -13.42 -15.37 -1.99
N ILE A 428 -12.39 -15.40 -2.82
CA ILE A 428 -11.70 -14.23 -3.38
C ILE A 428 -11.67 -14.37 -4.89
N LYS A 429 -12.38 -13.48 -5.58
CA LYS A 429 -12.46 -13.47 -7.05
C LYS A 429 -12.02 -12.12 -7.59
N PRO A 430 -11.30 -12.07 -8.72
CA PRO A 430 -11.10 -10.79 -9.41
C PRO A 430 -12.46 -10.12 -9.69
N SER A 431 -12.53 -8.82 -9.48
CA SER A 431 -13.75 -8.05 -9.76
C SER A 431 -14.13 -8.15 -11.24
N PRO A 432 -15.41 -8.04 -11.62
CA PRO A 432 -15.86 -8.13 -13.01
C PRO A 432 -15.14 -7.16 -13.95
N GLU A 433 -14.78 -5.98 -13.46
CA GLU A 433 -14.04 -4.94 -14.18
C GLU A 433 -12.66 -5.44 -14.64
N VAL A 434 -12.03 -6.33 -13.87
CA VAL A 434 -10.74 -6.94 -14.25
C VAL A 434 -10.91 -7.77 -15.52
N PHE A 435 -11.92 -8.64 -15.58
CA PHE A 435 -12.18 -9.45 -16.76
C PHE A 435 -12.58 -8.58 -17.96
N ALA A 436 -13.37 -7.52 -17.73
CA ALA A 436 -13.81 -6.58 -18.74
C ALA A 436 -12.65 -5.82 -19.41
N ALA A 437 -11.50 -5.71 -18.74
CA ALA A 437 -10.31 -5.09 -19.32
C ALA A 437 -9.60 -5.95 -20.37
N PHE A 438 -9.95 -7.23 -20.51
CA PHE A 438 -9.27 -8.16 -21.43
C PHE A 438 -10.20 -8.63 -22.54
N GLU A 439 -9.62 -8.97 -23.69
CA GLU A 439 -10.33 -9.53 -24.86
C GLU A 439 -9.57 -10.72 -25.44
N GLN A 440 -10.30 -11.73 -25.91
CA GLN A 440 -9.68 -12.87 -26.56
C GLN A 440 -9.12 -12.45 -27.93
N LYS A 441 -7.83 -12.78 -28.16
CA LYS A 441 -7.18 -12.58 -29.48
C LYS A 441 -6.85 -13.90 -30.15
N PRO A 442 -6.92 -13.99 -31.50
CA PRO A 442 -6.66 -15.23 -32.25
C PRO A 442 -5.22 -15.74 -32.16
N SER A 443 -4.24 -14.88 -31.91
CA SER A 443 -2.82 -15.27 -31.85
C SER A 443 -2.40 -15.66 -30.44
N GLY A 444 -2.11 -16.94 -30.25
CA GLY A 444 -1.79 -17.56 -28.95
C GLY A 444 -0.43 -17.22 -28.33
N ARG A 445 0.18 -16.06 -28.66
CA ARG A 445 1.44 -15.63 -28.03
C ARG A 445 1.16 -14.81 -26.78
N LEU A 446 1.81 -15.16 -25.68
CA LEU A 446 1.74 -14.42 -24.43
C LEU A 446 2.32 -13.00 -24.62
N GLN A 447 1.67 -12.03 -24.04
CA GLN A 447 2.13 -10.63 -23.97
C GLN A 447 2.48 -10.27 -22.54
N ALA A 448 3.22 -9.18 -22.34
CA ALA A 448 3.61 -8.70 -21.02
C ALA A 448 2.42 -8.36 -20.09
N ALA A 449 1.24 -8.10 -20.67
CA ALA A 449 -0.04 -7.97 -19.97
C ALA A 449 -1.02 -8.96 -20.58
N ALA A 450 -1.48 -9.94 -19.82
CA ALA A 450 -2.37 -10.98 -20.31
C ALA A 450 -3.23 -11.60 -19.21
N TYR A 451 -4.39 -12.11 -19.60
CA TYR A 451 -5.22 -12.99 -18.81
C TYR A 451 -5.26 -14.38 -19.46
N LEU A 452 -4.96 -15.41 -18.70
CA LEU A 452 -5.00 -16.80 -19.12
C LEU A 452 -6.22 -17.49 -18.52
N GLU A 453 -7.17 -17.87 -19.36
CA GLU A 453 -8.31 -18.71 -18.99
C GLU A 453 -7.89 -20.17 -19.13
N VAL A 454 -7.78 -20.89 -18.01
CA VAL A 454 -7.34 -22.29 -17.97
C VAL A 454 -8.52 -23.20 -17.66
N THR A 455 -8.79 -24.14 -18.55
CA THR A 455 -9.94 -25.07 -18.47
C THR A 455 -9.51 -26.52 -18.73
N ASN A 456 -10.45 -27.46 -18.55
CA ASN A 456 -10.21 -28.90 -18.73
C ASN A 456 -9.02 -29.42 -17.92
N ILE A 457 -8.93 -29.00 -16.67
CA ILE A 457 -7.82 -29.27 -15.77
C ILE A 457 -7.87 -30.72 -15.29
N LYS A 458 -6.82 -31.47 -15.55
CA LYS A 458 -6.57 -32.84 -15.05
C LYS A 458 -5.83 -32.80 -13.73
N ASN A 459 -5.88 -33.91 -12.96
CA ASN A 459 -5.26 -34.00 -11.62
C ASN A 459 -3.74 -33.68 -11.55
N ASN A 460 -3.05 -33.70 -12.67
CA ASN A 460 -1.61 -33.37 -12.74
C ASN A 460 -1.36 -32.27 -13.77
N ALA A 461 -2.19 -31.25 -13.80
CA ALA A 461 -2.03 -30.16 -14.76
C ALA A 461 -0.85 -29.26 -14.38
N SER A 462 -0.13 -28.80 -15.39
CA SER A 462 0.94 -27.81 -15.22
C SER A 462 0.90 -26.74 -16.29
N ILE A 463 1.28 -25.52 -15.90
CA ILE A 463 1.39 -24.36 -16.76
C ILE A 463 2.75 -23.73 -16.50
N VAL A 464 3.54 -23.56 -17.56
CA VAL A 464 4.84 -22.89 -17.48
C VAL A 464 4.79 -21.65 -18.35
N LEU A 465 5.04 -20.49 -17.74
CA LEU A 465 5.30 -19.24 -18.44
C LEU A 465 6.80 -19.07 -18.57
N GLY A 466 7.30 -18.80 -19.77
CA GLY A 466 8.73 -18.71 -20.00
C GLY A 466 9.11 -17.74 -21.12
N ASN A 467 10.42 -17.54 -21.27
CA ASN A 467 11.02 -16.74 -22.35
C ASN A 467 12.28 -17.41 -22.91
N ASP A 468 12.87 -16.83 -23.95
CA ASP A 468 14.08 -17.33 -24.60
C ASP A 468 15.38 -17.16 -23.79
N LYS A 469 15.31 -16.53 -22.62
CA LYS A 469 16.42 -16.45 -21.66
C LYS A 469 16.45 -17.63 -20.68
N GLY A 470 15.49 -18.55 -20.79
CA GLY A 470 15.33 -19.67 -19.85
C GLY A 470 14.65 -19.27 -18.54
N GLU A 471 14.23 -18.01 -18.40
CA GLU A 471 13.46 -17.56 -17.25
C GLU A 471 12.05 -18.12 -17.31
N LYS A 472 11.54 -18.63 -16.18
CA LYS A 472 10.23 -19.28 -16.14
C LYS A 472 9.57 -19.22 -14.78
N VAL A 473 8.24 -19.29 -14.79
CA VAL A 473 7.41 -19.58 -13.63
C VAL A 473 6.63 -20.86 -13.90
N THR A 474 6.66 -21.79 -12.95
CA THR A 474 5.98 -23.09 -13.07
C THR A 474 4.83 -23.16 -12.10
N MET A 475 3.63 -23.38 -12.60
CA MET A 475 2.41 -23.61 -11.82
C MET A 475 1.96 -25.07 -11.97
N VAL A 476 1.59 -25.70 -10.86
CA VAL A 476 1.19 -27.11 -10.84
C VAL A 476 -0.07 -27.28 -10.00
N TYR A 477 -1.10 -27.89 -10.57
CA TYR A 477 -2.22 -28.45 -9.83
C TYR A 477 -2.02 -29.94 -9.62
N ASP A 478 -1.94 -30.36 -8.37
CA ASP A 478 -1.93 -31.77 -7.94
C ASP A 478 -3.27 -32.09 -7.28
N GLY A 479 -4.18 -32.65 -8.08
CA GLY A 479 -5.52 -33.03 -7.60
C GLY A 479 -5.52 -34.22 -6.62
N LYS A 480 -4.45 -35.01 -6.57
CA LYS A 480 -4.31 -36.10 -5.60
C LYS A 480 -3.87 -35.56 -4.24
N ALA A 481 -2.91 -34.62 -4.25
CA ALA A 481 -2.47 -33.94 -3.03
C ALA A 481 -3.46 -32.85 -2.58
N GLY A 482 -4.38 -32.43 -3.46
CA GLY A 482 -5.29 -31.31 -3.19
C GLY A 482 -4.56 -29.97 -3.07
N THR A 483 -3.57 -29.69 -3.96
CA THR A 483 -2.75 -28.50 -3.90
C THR A 483 -2.60 -27.82 -5.26
N PHE A 484 -2.43 -26.51 -5.23
CA PHE A 484 -1.94 -25.69 -6.33
C PHE A 484 -0.66 -24.99 -5.91
N SER A 485 0.37 -24.99 -6.75
CA SER A 485 1.65 -24.35 -6.45
C SER A 485 2.11 -23.43 -7.57
N MET A 486 2.87 -22.40 -7.20
CA MET A 486 3.58 -21.50 -8.12
C MET A 486 5.03 -21.40 -7.68
N ASP A 487 5.95 -21.76 -8.57
CA ASP A 487 7.38 -21.72 -8.35
C ASP A 487 8.01 -20.61 -9.19
N ARG A 488 8.58 -19.58 -8.51
CA ARG A 488 9.23 -18.42 -9.13
C ARG A 488 10.74 -18.41 -8.98
N ASN A 489 11.36 -19.50 -8.55
CA ASN A 489 12.80 -19.56 -8.30
C ASN A 489 13.65 -19.24 -9.53
N GLU A 490 13.12 -19.47 -10.73
CA GLU A 490 13.77 -19.20 -12.01
C GLU A 490 13.05 -18.09 -12.81
N SER A 491 12.33 -17.17 -12.12
CA SER A 491 11.43 -16.19 -12.75
C SER A 491 12.13 -14.99 -13.41
N GLY A 492 13.44 -14.83 -13.27
CA GLY A 492 14.23 -13.69 -13.73
C GLY A 492 15.14 -13.16 -12.63
N LEU A 493 15.17 -11.83 -12.43
CA LEU A 493 15.93 -11.22 -11.34
C LEU A 493 15.36 -11.68 -10.00
N SER A 494 16.13 -12.41 -9.23
CA SER A 494 15.71 -13.00 -7.96
C SER A 494 16.78 -12.93 -6.86
N ASP A 495 18.00 -12.48 -7.21
CA ASP A 495 19.15 -12.48 -6.30
C ASP A 495 19.32 -11.14 -5.55
N PHE A 496 18.38 -10.20 -5.71
CA PHE A 496 18.40 -8.93 -4.99
C PHE A 496 18.06 -9.08 -3.49
N ASN A 497 17.42 -10.21 -3.13
CA ASN A 497 17.13 -10.56 -1.75
C ASN A 497 16.98 -12.08 -1.62
N ASN A 498 17.53 -12.67 -0.55
CA ASN A 498 17.52 -14.12 -0.31
C ASN A 498 16.11 -14.67 -0.04
N ASP A 499 15.22 -13.86 0.50
CA ASP A 499 13.84 -14.26 0.82
C ASP A 499 12.90 -14.18 -0.39
N PHE A 500 13.37 -13.64 -1.53
CA PHE A 500 12.52 -13.50 -2.71
C PHE A 500 12.21 -14.83 -3.39
N LYS A 501 13.20 -15.72 -3.52
CA LYS A 501 13.00 -17.04 -4.14
C LYS A 501 12.03 -17.88 -3.33
N ALA A 502 10.95 -18.34 -3.98
CA ALA A 502 9.91 -19.11 -3.31
C ALA A 502 9.15 -20.04 -4.27
N LYS A 503 8.72 -21.17 -3.72
CA LYS A 503 7.61 -21.96 -4.25
C LYS A 503 6.46 -21.85 -3.26
N THR A 504 5.40 -21.16 -3.66
CA THR A 504 4.19 -21.01 -2.85
C THR A 504 3.21 -22.14 -3.15
N VAL A 505 2.48 -22.60 -2.13
CA VAL A 505 1.56 -23.74 -2.21
C VAL A 505 0.26 -23.41 -1.50
N ALA A 506 -0.86 -23.55 -2.20
CA ALA A 506 -2.20 -23.38 -1.67
C ALA A 506 -2.92 -24.73 -1.55
N PRO A 507 -3.72 -24.96 -0.52
CA PRO A 507 -4.70 -26.05 -0.54
C PRO A 507 -5.78 -25.75 -1.59
N THR A 508 -6.35 -26.82 -2.19
CA THR A 508 -7.55 -26.70 -3.00
C THR A 508 -8.71 -27.38 -2.27
N TYR A 509 -9.85 -26.67 -2.23
CA TYR A 509 -11.03 -27.15 -1.52
C TYR A 509 -11.93 -27.96 -2.48
N GLY A 510 -11.41 -29.11 -2.93
CA GLY A 510 -11.99 -29.96 -3.94
C GLY A 510 -11.30 -29.83 -5.31
N ALA A 511 -11.94 -30.38 -6.36
CA ALA A 511 -11.37 -30.35 -7.71
C ALA A 511 -11.41 -28.93 -8.30
N VAL A 512 -10.27 -28.49 -8.79
CA VAL A 512 -10.15 -27.22 -9.53
C VAL A 512 -10.65 -27.43 -10.97
N LYS A 513 -11.71 -26.74 -11.36
CA LYS A 513 -12.35 -26.89 -12.68
C LYS A 513 -11.78 -25.93 -13.71
N ALA A 514 -11.44 -24.72 -13.28
CA ALA A 514 -10.84 -23.69 -14.10
C ALA A 514 -9.97 -22.76 -13.24
N LEU A 515 -8.97 -22.14 -13.88
CA LEU A 515 -8.13 -21.11 -13.27
C LEU A 515 -8.14 -19.85 -14.12
N ASN A 516 -8.10 -18.72 -13.44
CA ASN A 516 -7.90 -17.38 -14.00
C ASN A 516 -6.51 -16.91 -13.58
N ILE A 517 -5.59 -16.74 -14.53
CA ILE A 517 -4.21 -16.34 -14.24
C ILE A 517 -3.96 -15.01 -14.94
N PHE A 518 -3.61 -14.01 -14.17
CA PHE A 518 -3.32 -12.66 -14.64
C PHE A 518 -1.81 -12.43 -14.60
N VAL A 519 -1.25 -11.97 -15.70
CA VAL A 519 0.18 -11.72 -15.89
C VAL A 519 0.38 -10.25 -16.18
N ASP A 520 1.26 -9.61 -15.45
CA ASP A 520 1.76 -8.26 -15.73
C ASP A 520 3.29 -8.29 -15.78
N ARG A 521 3.92 -7.16 -16.06
CA ARG A 521 5.40 -7.08 -16.20
C ARG A 521 6.16 -7.58 -14.98
N SER A 522 5.58 -7.43 -13.80
CA SER A 522 6.24 -7.75 -12.53
C SER A 522 5.40 -8.59 -11.59
N SER A 523 4.31 -9.19 -12.06
CA SER A 523 3.44 -10.01 -11.20
C SER A 523 2.72 -11.13 -11.93
N ILE A 524 2.34 -12.15 -11.16
CA ILE A 524 1.41 -13.21 -11.57
C ILE A 524 0.42 -13.41 -10.43
N GLU A 525 -0.88 -13.29 -10.73
CA GLU A 525 -1.97 -13.58 -9.81
C GLU A 525 -2.81 -14.72 -10.35
N ALA A 526 -3.02 -15.78 -9.55
CA ALA A 526 -3.79 -16.95 -9.94
C ALA A 526 -5.00 -17.14 -9.00
N PHE A 527 -6.16 -17.38 -9.60
CA PHE A 527 -7.42 -17.63 -8.90
C PHE A 527 -8.10 -18.86 -9.49
N ASP A 528 -8.77 -19.67 -8.67
CA ASP A 528 -9.71 -20.61 -9.26
C ASP A 528 -11.05 -19.91 -9.60
N ALA A 529 -11.81 -20.50 -10.50
CA ALA A 529 -13.05 -19.89 -10.98
C ALA A 529 -14.12 -19.75 -9.88
N ASP A 530 -14.08 -20.61 -8.86
CA ASP A 530 -14.99 -20.57 -7.72
C ASP A 530 -14.57 -19.54 -6.65
N GLY A 531 -13.34 -19.00 -6.74
CA GLY A 531 -12.75 -18.05 -5.78
C GLY A 531 -12.23 -18.70 -4.50
N LYS A 532 -12.06 -20.02 -4.50
CA LYS A 532 -11.57 -20.77 -3.33
C LYS A 532 -10.05 -20.80 -3.23
N LEU A 533 -9.38 -20.33 -4.25
CA LEU A 533 -7.93 -20.24 -4.34
C LEU A 533 -7.53 -18.85 -4.85
N SER A 534 -6.61 -18.22 -4.14
CA SER A 534 -5.93 -16.97 -4.54
C SER A 534 -4.44 -17.10 -4.24
N MET A 535 -3.60 -16.68 -5.20
CA MET A 535 -2.14 -16.76 -5.09
C MET A 535 -1.48 -15.62 -5.87
N THR A 536 -0.83 -14.71 -5.18
CA THR A 536 -0.20 -13.50 -5.72
C THR A 536 1.31 -13.55 -5.51
N ASN A 537 2.07 -13.47 -6.61
CA ASN A 537 3.52 -13.45 -6.55
C ASN A 537 4.12 -12.40 -7.50
N LEU A 538 5.10 -11.63 -7.01
CA LEU A 538 5.96 -10.78 -7.82
C LEU A 538 6.93 -11.64 -8.62
N VAL A 539 7.27 -11.16 -9.81
CA VAL A 539 8.28 -11.74 -10.73
C VAL A 539 9.01 -10.60 -11.43
N PHE A 540 10.29 -10.78 -11.76
CA PHE A 540 11.08 -9.75 -12.44
C PHE A 540 11.85 -10.32 -13.63
N PRO A 541 11.13 -10.77 -14.70
CA PRO A 541 11.79 -11.35 -15.87
C PRO A 541 12.62 -10.31 -16.60
N THR A 542 13.85 -10.68 -16.99
CA THR A 542 14.74 -9.78 -17.75
C THR A 542 14.24 -9.54 -19.17
N LYS A 543 13.35 -10.42 -19.66
CA LYS A 543 12.56 -10.29 -20.88
C LYS A 543 11.13 -10.77 -20.58
N PRO A 544 10.08 -10.10 -21.06
CA PRO A 544 8.71 -10.57 -20.85
C PRO A 544 8.56 -12.05 -21.22
N TYR A 545 7.77 -12.78 -20.43
CA TYR A 545 7.37 -14.14 -20.82
C TYR A 545 6.57 -14.06 -22.11
N ASP A 546 6.93 -14.87 -23.09
CA ASP A 546 6.32 -14.88 -24.43
C ASP A 546 5.82 -16.27 -24.85
N ASN A 547 6.03 -17.26 -23.99
CA ASN A 547 5.65 -18.66 -24.22
C ASN A 547 4.83 -19.22 -23.06
N VAL A 548 3.83 -20.05 -23.40
CA VAL A 548 3.02 -20.80 -22.44
C VAL A 548 3.07 -22.29 -22.82
N ILE A 549 3.56 -23.12 -21.90
CA ILE A 549 3.54 -24.58 -22.05
C ILE A 549 2.50 -25.12 -21.06
N ALA A 550 1.42 -25.71 -21.58
CA ALA A 550 0.37 -26.33 -20.78
C ALA A 550 0.35 -27.83 -20.95
N LYS A 551 0.27 -28.56 -19.84
CA LYS A 551 0.10 -30.01 -19.80
C LYS A 551 -1.10 -30.34 -18.93
N GLY A 552 -1.96 -31.26 -19.39
CA GLY A 552 -3.15 -31.67 -18.62
C GLY A 552 -4.25 -30.61 -18.47
N CYS A 553 -4.19 -29.52 -19.25
CA CYS A 553 -5.22 -28.48 -19.30
C CYS A 553 -5.24 -27.79 -20.66
N LYS A 554 -6.26 -26.93 -20.89
CA LYS A 554 -6.35 -26.04 -22.05
C LYS A 554 -6.19 -24.61 -21.57
N VAL A 555 -5.43 -23.81 -22.31
CA VAL A 555 -5.21 -22.38 -22.02
C VAL A 555 -5.70 -21.55 -23.19
N LYS A 556 -6.52 -20.53 -22.90
CA LYS A 556 -6.84 -19.44 -23.82
C LYS A 556 -6.17 -18.17 -23.30
N ILE A 557 -5.60 -17.40 -24.20
CA ILE A 557 -4.91 -16.14 -23.88
C ILE A 557 -5.79 -14.97 -24.29
N HIS A 558 -6.02 -14.07 -23.35
CA HIS A 558 -6.71 -12.81 -23.54
C HIS A 558 -5.69 -11.67 -23.40
N ALA A 559 -5.73 -10.71 -24.30
CA ALA A 559 -4.87 -9.54 -24.25
C ALA A 559 -5.60 -8.38 -23.57
N LEU A 560 -4.85 -7.50 -22.94
CA LEU A 560 -5.39 -6.23 -22.42
C LEU A 560 -5.97 -5.42 -23.60
N LYS A 561 -7.16 -4.88 -23.43
CA LYS A 561 -7.78 -3.94 -24.38
C LYS A 561 -6.93 -2.68 -24.49
N LYS A 562 -6.95 -2.06 -25.69
CA LYS A 562 -6.21 -0.81 -25.94
C LYS A 562 -7.03 0.40 -25.48
#